data_40730a40b0ffc805e6cb2e201ba1daf0
#
_entry.id   40730a40b0ffc805e6cb2e201ba1daf0
#
_cell.length_a   1.000
_cell.length_b   1.000
_cell.length_c   1.000
_cell.angle_alpha   90.00
_cell.angle_beta   90.00
_cell.angle_gamma   90.00
#
_symmetry.space_group_name_H-M   'P 1'
#
loop_
_entity.id
_entity.type
_entity.pdbx_description
1 polymer ?
#
loop_
_entity_poly.entity_id
_entity_poly.type
_entity_poly.pdbx_seq_one_letter_code
_entity_poly.pdbx_strand_id
1 'polypeptide(L)'
;MLGVPEELGGAGTERSTVTGALIAEALAHGDMGLAVACLAPSAVSNALVLWGDADQQATYLPAFVGENVPAAALAVLEPRPLFDPFALETKARRTPDGYRLDGVKSLVPRAAEAELFVIAAELDGSPALFLLESSDVVIEAEPAMGLRAAAMGRVVLDNVTVPRSALLGSRENYADCIRLSRIGWCALAVGTAQAVLDYVIPYVNERVAFGEPVSHRQGVAFKVADIGIEVDGMRLVTYRAASRAEQGLPFAREVALARKLCVDKGMAIGSDGVQLLGGHGFVKEHPVERWYRDLRAVGLMEGAVLL
;
A
#
# COMPACT_ATOMS: atom_id res chain seq x y z
N MET A 1 -8.39 -7.52 14.15
CA MET A 1 -8.13 -6.24 13.47
C MET A 1 -8.17 -5.11 14.47
N LEU A 2 -7.22 -4.17 14.39
CA LEU A 2 -7.19 -2.98 15.25
C LEU A 2 -8.31 -2.02 14.85
N GLY A 3 -8.92 -1.34 15.83
CA GLY A 3 -9.91 -0.31 15.59
C GLY A 3 -11.35 -0.77 15.39
N VAL A 4 -11.62 -2.07 15.30
CA VAL A 4 -13.01 -2.57 15.26
C VAL A 4 -13.61 -2.48 16.65
N PRO A 5 -14.80 -1.87 16.86
CA PRO A 5 -15.46 -1.76 18.13
C PRO A 5 -15.75 -3.12 18.80
N GLU A 6 -15.74 -3.19 20.13
CA GLU A 6 -16.03 -4.43 20.88
C GLU A 6 -17.43 -4.98 20.59
N GLU A 7 -18.43 -4.09 20.48
CA GLU A 7 -19.79 -4.46 20.14
C GLU A 7 -19.95 -5.13 18.77
N LEU A 8 -18.96 -4.96 17.89
CA LEU A 8 -18.87 -5.62 16.57
C LEU A 8 -17.88 -6.78 16.57
N GLY A 9 -17.44 -7.24 17.73
CA GLY A 9 -16.54 -8.37 17.91
C GLY A 9 -15.05 -8.02 17.88
N GLY A 10 -14.69 -6.73 17.83
CA GLY A 10 -13.30 -6.27 17.89
C GLY A 10 -12.68 -6.45 19.28
N ALA A 11 -11.37 -6.22 19.37
CA ALA A 11 -10.61 -6.34 20.62
C ALA A 11 -10.66 -5.06 21.49
N GLY A 12 -11.48 -4.07 21.17
CA GLY A 12 -11.57 -2.80 21.89
C GLY A 12 -10.32 -1.92 21.84
N THR A 13 -9.37 -2.26 20.97
CA THR A 13 -8.16 -1.45 20.78
C THR A 13 -8.43 -0.34 19.77
N GLU A 14 -8.04 0.88 20.12
CA GLU A 14 -8.12 2.00 19.18
C GLU A 14 -7.22 1.75 17.96
N ARG A 15 -7.66 2.24 16.79
CA ARG A 15 -6.82 2.24 15.59
C ARG A 15 -5.64 3.18 15.81
N SER A 16 -4.44 2.71 15.48
CA SER A 16 -3.21 3.50 15.56
C SER A 16 -2.50 3.50 14.21
N THR A 17 -2.32 4.67 13.62
CA THR A 17 -1.56 4.86 12.37
C THR A 17 -0.10 4.49 12.56
N VAL A 18 0.48 4.77 13.74
CA VAL A 18 1.86 4.42 14.08
C VAL A 18 2.02 2.90 14.17
N THR A 19 1.11 2.22 14.87
CA THR A 19 1.12 0.75 14.94
C THR A 19 0.94 0.12 13.55
N GLY A 20 0.03 0.67 12.73
CA GLY A 20 -0.13 0.23 11.34
C GLY A 20 1.15 0.37 10.52
N ALA A 21 1.88 1.49 10.68
CA ALA A 21 3.15 1.72 10.01
C ALA A 21 4.24 0.72 10.47
N LEU A 22 4.32 0.42 11.77
CA LEU A 22 5.23 -0.59 12.32
C LEU A 22 4.93 -1.98 11.76
N ILE A 23 3.66 -2.36 11.69
CA ILE A 23 3.23 -3.65 11.11
C ILE A 23 3.59 -3.72 9.63
N ALA A 24 3.29 -2.68 8.86
CA ALA A 24 3.60 -2.63 7.43
C ALA A 24 5.11 -2.71 7.17
N GLU A 25 5.94 -2.00 7.94
CA GLU A 25 7.40 -2.08 7.87
C GLU A 25 7.90 -3.50 8.18
N ALA A 26 7.42 -4.10 9.27
CA ALA A 26 7.85 -5.44 9.70
C ALA A 26 7.47 -6.53 8.67
N LEU A 27 6.26 -6.48 8.13
CA LEU A 27 5.82 -7.42 7.10
C LEU A 27 6.62 -7.26 5.80
N ALA A 28 6.87 -6.03 5.37
CA ALA A 28 7.58 -5.75 4.13
C ALA A 28 9.08 -6.05 4.21
N HIS A 29 9.66 -6.08 5.41
CA HIS A 29 11.02 -6.60 5.63
C HIS A 29 11.13 -8.09 5.20
N GLY A 30 10.08 -8.87 5.44
CA GLY A 30 10.00 -10.25 4.96
C GLY A 30 9.75 -10.33 3.44
N ASP A 31 8.61 -9.79 3.00
CA ASP A 31 8.22 -9.73 1.58
C ASP A 31 7.17 -8.63 1.36
N MET A 32 7.49 -7.65 0.52
CA MET A 32 6.60 -6.51 0.25
C MET A 32 5.31 -6.92 -0.48
N GLY A 33 5.40 -7.89 -1.41
CA GLY A 33 4.23 -8.38 -2.15
C GLY A 33 3.25 -9.12 -1.23
N LEU A 34 3.76 -9.99 -0.35
CA LEU A 34 2.94 -10.66 0.67
C LEU A 34 2.39 -9.67 1.68
N ALA A 35 3.18 -8.67 2.10
CA ALA A 35 2.71 -7.61 2.99
C ALA A 35 1.50 -6.87 2.42
N VAL A 36 1.55 -6.48 1.14
CA VAL A 36 0.44 -5.85 0.43
C VAL A 36 -0.79 -6.78 0.38
N ALA A 37 -0.61 -8.05 0.06
CA ALA A 37 -1.70 -9.03 0.04
C ALA A 37 -2.37 -9.19 1.42
N CYS A 38 -1.56 -9.27 2.49
CA CYS A 38 -2.05 -9.40 3.87
C CYS A 38 -2.75 -8.13 4.39
N LEU A 39 -2.28 -6.95 3.97
CA LEU A 39 -2.82 -5.67 4.42
C LEU A 39 -4.03 -5.18 3.59
N ALA A 40 -4.31 -5.79 2.44
CA ALA A 40 -5.42 -5.38 1.59
C ALA A 40 -6.80 -5.46 2.30
N PRO A 41 -7.17 -6.55 3.03
CA PRO A 41 -8.40 -6.56 3.82
C PRO A 41 -8.42 -5.52 4.93
N SER A 42 -7.26 -5.26 5.57
CA SER A 42 -7.15 -4.21 6.59
C SER A 42 -7.40 -2.82 6.03
N ALA A 43 -7.07 -2.55 4.78
CA ALA A 43 -7.36 -1.27 4.14
C ALA A 43 -8.88 -1.02 4.04
N VAL A 44 -9.67 -2.06 3.76
CA VAL A 44 -11.14 -1.96 3.70
C VAL A 44 -11.74 -1.82 5.10
N SER A 45 -11.32 -2.65 6.06
CA SER A 45 -11.84 -2.53 7.44
C SER A 45 -11.47 -1.18 8.08
N ASN A 46 -10.25 -0.66 7.84
CA ASN A 46 -9.86 0.68 8.32
C ASN A 46 -10.69 1.79 7.67
N ALA A 47 -11.02 1.67 6.38
CA ALA A 47 -11.91 2.62 5.72
C ALA A 47 -13.33 2.62 6.33
N LEU A 48 -13.85 1.44 6.65
CA LEU A 48 -15.15 1.28 7.33
C LEU A 48 -15.10 1.85 8.76
N VAL A 49 -14.06 1.56 9.53
CA VAL A 49 -13.89 2.12 10.89
C VAL A 49 -13.80 3.63 10.88
N LEU A 50 -13.08 4.21 9.91
CA LEU A 50 -12.84 5.65 9.83
C LEU A 50 -14.05 6.43 9.29
N TRP A 51 -14.77 5.87 8.32
CA TRP A 51 -15.72 6.64 7.51
C TRP A 51 -17.05 5.93 7.26
N GLY A 52 -17.21 4.69 7.69
CA GLY A 52 -18.47 3.95 7.61
C GLY A 52 -19.52 4.53 8.57
N ASP A 53 -20.76 4.61 8.12
CA ASP A 53 -21.88 4.85 9.02
C ASP A 53 -22.18 3.61 9.89
N ALA A 54 -23.08 3.74 10.85
CA ALA A 54 -23.40 2.67 11.79
C ALA A 54 -23.92 1.39 11.09
N ASP A 55 -24.70 1.55 10.03
CA ASP A 55 -25.26 0.42 9.28
C ASP A 55 -24.18 -0.29 8.45
N GLN A 56 -23.29 0.47 7.80
CA GLN A 56 -22.13 -0.07 7.08
C GLN A 56 -21.18 -0.81 8.03
N GLN A 57 -20.86 -0.22 9.17
CA GLN A 57 -20.01 -0.85 10.17
C GLN A 57 -20.63 -2.14 10.71
N ALA A 58 -21.90 -2.11 11.11
CA ALA A 58 -22.61 -3.28 11.61
C ALA A 58 -22.73 -4.41 10.56
N THR A 59 -22.86 -4.04 9.29
CA THR A 59 -22.98 -5.01 8.18
C THR A 59 -21.67 -5.70 7.88
N TYR A 60 -20.56 -4.95 7.77
CA TYR A 60 -19.32 -5.47 7.18
C TYR A 60 -18.22 -5.78 8.20
N LEU A 61 -18.06 -4.98 9.29
CA LEU A 61 -16.92 -5.15 10.21
C LEU A 61 -16.89 -6.50 10.94
N PRO A 62 -18.01 -7.14 11.33
CA PRO A 62 -17.96 -8.43 12.00
C PRO A 62 -17.25 -9.53 11.18
N ALA A 63 -17.30 -9.48 9.86
CA ALA A 63 -16.61 -10.42 8.99
C ALA A 63 -15.08 -10.32 9.09
N PHE A 64 -14.54 -9.15 9.45
CA PHE A 64 -13.10 -8.91 9.53
C PHE A 64 -12.46 -9.28 10.89
N VAL A 65 -13.23 -9.67 11.88
CA VAL A 65 -12.71 -10.03 13.22
C VAL A 65 -12.67 -11.53 13.48
N GLY A 66 -13.24 -12.35 12.59
CA GLY A 66 -13.21 -13.80 12.66
C GLY A 66 -11.86 -14.43 12.27
N GLU A 67 -11.77 -15.74 12.40
CA GLU A 67 -10.59 -16.51 11.93
C GLU A 67 -10.43 -16.50 10.41
N ASN A 68 -11.55 -16.44 9.68
CA ASN A 68 -11.59 -16.38 8.23
C ASN A 68 -11.91 -14.96 7.77
N VAL A 69 -10.89 -14.13 7.67
CA VAL A 69 -11.02 -12.76 7.17
C VAL A 69 -11.30 -12.79 5.67
N PRO A 70 -12.39 -12.14 5.19
CA PRO A 70 -12.69 -12.09 3.76
C PRO A 70 -11.59 -11.37 2.99
N ALA A 71 -11.34 -11.81 1.77
CA ALA A 71 -10.50 -11.05 0.86
C ALA A 71 -11.23 -9.74 0.47
N ALA A 72 -10.53 -8.62 0.61
CA ALA A 72 -11.10 -7.32 0.30
C ALA A 72 -9.99 -6.36 -0.18
N ALA A 73 -10.34 -5.36 -0.98
CA ALA A 73 -9.34 -4.46 -1.54
C ALA A 73 -9.83 -3.01 -1.70
N LEU A 74 -8.91 -2.07 -1.42
CA LEU A 74 -9.09 -0.64 -1.70
C LEU A 74 -8.52 -0.32 -3.09
N ALA A 75 -9.38 0.02 -4.03
CA ALA A 75 -9.06 0.25 -5.44
C ALA A 75 -9.14 1.73 -5.81
N VAL A 76 -7.98 2.37 -5.96
CA VAL A 76 -7.86 3.80 -6.32
C VAL A 76 -7.22 3.99 -7.69
N LEU A 77 -6.09 3.32 -7.97
CA LEU A 77 -5.29 3.49 -9.17
C LEU A 77 -6.08 3.20 -10.46
N GLU A 78 -5.84 3.97 -11.51
CA GLU A 78 -6.43 3.79 -12.84
C GLU A 78 -5.35 3.54 -13.90
N PRO A 79 -5.64 2.78 -14.97
CA PRO A 79 -4.65 2.37 -15.97
C PRO A 79 -4.33 3.48 -16.96
N ARG A 80 -3.79 4.60 -16.47
CA ARG A 80 -3.38 5.74 -17.30
C ARG A 80 -2.01 6.30 -16.90
N PRO A 81 -1.27 6.88 -17.84
CA PRO A 81 -0.03 7.58 -17.53
C PRO A 81 -0.26 8.77 -16.59
N LEU A 82 0.72 9.07 -15.75
CA LEU A 82 0.70 10.23 -14.84
C LEU A 82 -0.59 10.30 -14.02
N PHE A 83 -1.03 9.15 -13.48
CA PHE A 83 -2.25 9.07 -12.69
C PHE A 83 -2.23 10.06 -11.51
N ASP A 84 -3.27 10.85 -11.41
CA ASP A 84 -3.55 11.72 -10.26
C ASP A 84 -4.77 11.16 -9.51
N PRO A 85 -4.63 10.75 -8.23
CA PRO A 85 -5.75 10.21 -7.47
C PRO A 85 -6.86 11.23 -7.20
N PHE A 86 -6.61 12.52 -7.41
CA PHE A 86 -7.61 13.58 -7.26
C PHE A 86 -8.34 13.95 -8.57
N ALA A 87 -7.94 13.33 -9.70
CA ALA A 87 -8.56 13.54 -11.01
C ALA A 87 -8.97 12.20 -11.62
N LEU A 88 -10.00 11.55 -11.06
CA LEU A 88 -10.42 10.21 -11.43
C LEU A 88 -11.18 10.19 -12.76
N GLU A 89 -10.92 9.16 -13.60
CA GLU A 89 -11.67 8.86 -14.82
C GLU A 89 -12.83 7.91 -14.55
N THR A 90 -12.74 7.02 -13.54
CA THR A 90 -13.88 6.23 -13.05
C THR A 90 -14.97 7.17 -12.55
N LYS A 91 -16.19 7.03 -13.09
CA LYS A 91 -17.31 7.92 -12.78
C LYS A 91 -18.39 7.21 -11.98
N ALA A 92 -18.94 7.92 -11.01
CA ALA A 92 -20.18 7.57 -10.33
C ALA A 92 -21.25 8.59 -10.73
N ARG A 93 -22.43 8.11 -11.14
CA ARG A 93 -23.57 8.95 -11.50
C ARG A 93 -24.76 8.60 -10.61
N ARG A 94 -25.45 9.62 -10.10
CA ARG A 94 -26.66 9.41 -9.31
C ARG A 94 -27.77 8.79 -10.14
N THR A 95 -28.48 7.83 -9.54
CA THR A 95 -29.70 7.23 -10.06
C THR A 95 -30.84 7.42 -9.03
N PRO A 96 -32.11 7.15 -9.37
CA PRO A 96 -33.20 7.23 -8.40
C PRO A 96 -32.98 6.38 -7.14
N ASP A 97 -32.33 5.21 -7.29
CA ASP A 97 -32.18 4.22 -6.22
C ASP A 97 -30.75 4.17 -5.61
N GLY A 98 -29.78 4.89 -6.20
CA GLY A 98 -28.41 4.85 -5.72
C GLY A 98 -27.41 5.51 -6.69
N TYR A 99 -26.43 4.74 -7.13
CA TYR A 99 -25.37 5.20 -8.03
C TYR A 99 -25.12 4.16 -9.13
N ARG A 100 -24.58 4.63 -10.24
CA ARG A 100 -24.06 3.81 -11.33
C ARG A 100 -22.59 4.16 -11.52
N LEU A 101 -21.72 3.14 -11.47
CA LEU A 101 -20.28 3.26 -11.61
C LEU A 101 -19.83 2.73 -12.98
N ASP A 102 -18.96 3.51 -13.64
CA ASP A 102 -18.33 3.17 -14.92
C ASP A 102 -16.85 3.50 -14.85
N GLY A 103 -15.96 2.58 -15.22
CA GLY A 103 -14.52 2.82 -15.25
C GLY A 103 -13.68 1.57 -15.04
N VAL A 104 -12.39 1.77 -14.78
CA VAL A 104 -11.43 0.68 -14.59
C VAL A 104 -10.48 1.03 -13.46
N LYS A 105 -10.27 0.10 -12.52
CA LYS A 105 -9.21 0.16 -11.52
C LYS A 105 -8.09 -0.82 -11.86
N SER A 106 -6.86 -0.42 -11.59
CA SER A 106 -5.65 -1.11 -11.99
C SER A 106 -4.82 -1.49 -10.76
N LEU A 107 -4.05 -2.57 -10.88
CA LEU A 107 -3.13 -3.06 -9.85
C LEU A 107 -3.80 -3.22 -8.48
N VAL A 108 -5.00 -3.78 -8.46
CA VAL A 108 -5.76 -4.05 -7.23
C VAL A 108 -5.28 -5.37 -6.63
N PRO A 109 -4.80 -5.39 -5.37
CA PRO A 109 -4.27 -6.61 -4.76
C PRO A 109 -5.37 -7.63 -4.54
N ARG A 110 -5.06 -8.91 -4.84
CA ARG A 110 -5.97 -10.04 -4.69
C ARG A 110 -7.35 -9.84 -5.32
N ALA A 111 -7.43 -9.06 -6.41
CA ALA A 111 -8.71 -8.68 -7.01
C ALA A 111 -9.60 -9.88 -7.37
N ALA A 112 -9.00 -10.98 -7.85
CA ALA A 112 -9.74 -12.19 -8.22
C ALA A 112 -10.34 -12.95 -7.03
N GLU A 113 -9.85 -12.70 -5.81
CA GLU A 113 -10.31 -13.34 -4.59
C GLU A 113 -11.20 -12.40 -3.75
N ALA A 114 -11.15 -11.09 -4.01
CA ALA A 114 -11.81 -10.09 -3.19
C ALA A 114 -13.34 -10.24 -3.27
N GLU A 115 -13.98 -10.27 -2.11
CA GLU A 115 -15.42 -10.34 -1.93
C GLU A 115 -16.04 -8.93 -1.76
N LEU A 116 -15.23 -7.99 -1.24
CA LEU A 116 -15.63 -6.60 -1.02
C LEU A 116 -14.55 -5.64 -1.51
N PHE A 117 -14.96 -4.60 -2.21
CA PHE A 117 -14.11 -3.51 -2.66
C PHE A 117 -14.52 -2.18 -2.04
N VAL A 118 -13.53 -1.33 -1.77
CA VAL A 118 -13.71 0.12 -1.65
C VAL A 118 -13.18 0.74 -2.93
N ILE A 119 -14.08 1.26 -3.76
CA ILE A 119 -13.77 1.82 -5.08
C ILE A 119 -13.75 3.35 -5.02
N ALA A 120 -12.67 3.95 -5.49
CA ALA A 120 -12.61 5.40 -5.71
C ALA A 120 -13.25 5.77 -7.05
N ALA A 121 -14.21 6.68 -7.07
CA ALA A 121 -14.83 7.19 -8.28
C ALA A 121 -15.14 8.69 -8.15
N GLU A 122 -15.17 9.40 -9.28
CA GLU A 122 -15.61 10.80 -9.29
C GLU A 122 -17.14 10.87 -9.22
N LEU A 123 -17.64 11.60 -8.23
CA LEU A 123 -19.07 11.90 -8.05
C LEU A 123 -19.26 13.42 -8.02
N ASP A 124 -20.07 13.95 -8.93
CA ASP A 124 -20.40 15.38 -9.01
C ASP A 124 -19.16 16.30 -9.01
N GLY A 125 -18.13 15.93 -9.78
CA GLY A 125 -16.91 16.72 -9.94
C GLY A 125 -15.88 16.56 -8.82
N SER A 126 -16.03 15.57 -7.91
CA SER A 126 -15.08 15.31 -6.83
C SER A 126 -14.91 13.82 -6.57
N PRO A 127 -13.72 13.35 -6.15
CA PRO A 127 -13.52 11.97 -5.76
C PRO A 127 -14.36 11.57 -4.54
N ALA A 128 -14.86 10.33 -4.55
CA ALA A 128 -15.61 9.70 -3.48
C ALA A 128 -15.25 8.21 -3.38
N LEU A 129 -15.59 7.56 -2.28
CA LEU A 129 -15.39 6.13 -2.04
C LEU A 129 -16.75 5.40 -2.07
N PHE A 130 -16.76 4.20 -2.64
CA PHE A 130 -17.95 3.36 -2.74
C PHE A 130 -17.65 1.94 -2.29
N LEU A 131 -18.50 1.37 -1.46
CA LEU A 131 -18.50 -0.06 -1.16
C LEU A 131 -19.15 -0.83 -2.30
N LEU A 132 -18.52 -1.94 -2.71
CA LEU A 132 -18.96 -2.75 -3.83
C LEU A 132 -18.65 -4.22 -3.59
N GLU A 133 -19.64 -5.09 -3.72
CA GLU A 133 -19.43 -6.54 -3.68
C GLU A 133 -18.91 -7.08 -5.02
N SER A 134 -18.19 -8.20 -4.99
CA SER A 134 -17.49 -8.73 -6.17
C SER A 134 -18.41 -9.29 -7.26
N SER A 135 -19.66 -9.60 -6.93
CA SER A 135 -20.64 -10.16 -7.89
C SER A 135 -20.91 -9.27 -9.10
N ASP A 136 -20.63 -7.98 -8.96
CA ASP A 136 -21.04 -6.96 -9.93
C ASP A 136 -19.91 -6.46 -10.82
N VAL A 137 -18.70 -7.04 -10.71
CA VAL A 137 -17.52 -6.58 -11.44
C VAL A 137 -16.87 -7.67 -12.27
N VAL A 138 -16.16 -7.26 -13.33
CA VAL A 138 -15.31 -8.15 -14.12
C VAL A 138 -13.86 -7.97 -13.65
N ILE A 139 -13.21 -9.08 -13.31
CA ILE A 139 -11.82 -9.09 -12.87
C ILE A 139 -10.94 -9.68 -13.96
N GLU A 140 -9.88 -8.94 -14.31
CA GLU A 140 -8.85 -9.37 -15.24
C GLU A 140 -7.51 -9.47 -14.51
N ALA A 141 -6.70 -10.51 -14.80
CA ALA A 141 -5.34 -10.58 -14.25
C ALA A 141 -4.48 -9.45 -14.81
N GLU A 142 -3.72 -8.78 -13.94
CA GLU A 142 -2.83 -7.69 -14.33
C GLU A 142 -1.40 -7.94 -13.82
N PRO A 143 -0.60 -8.75 -14.52
CA PRO A 143 0.75 -9.08 -14.09
C PRO A 143 1.65 -7.84 -14.11
N ALA A 144 2.34 -7.59 -12.99
CA ALA A 144 3.26 -6.47 -12.80
C ALA A 144 4.72 -6.94 -12.64
N MET A 145 5.65 -6.03 -12.80
CA MET A 145 7.07 -6.29 -12.61
C MET A 145 7.37 -6.69 -11.17
N GLY A 146 6.92 -5.92 -10.19
CA GLY A 146 7.01 -6.16 -8.75
C GLY A 146 5.68 -6.60 -8.13
N LEU A 147 5.68 -6.79 -6.81
CA LEU A 147 4.52 -7.17 -6.00
C LEU A 147 3.79 -8.42 -6.51
N ARG A 148 4.54 -9.37 -7.06
CA ARG A 148 3.96 -10.55 -7.73
C ARG A 148 3.14 -11.41 -6.78
N ALA A 149 3.53 -11.48 -5.49
CA ALA A 149 2.80 -12.23 -4.47
C ALA A 149 1.45 -11.59 -4.08
N ALA A 150 1.23 -10.32 -4.45
CA ALA A 150 -0.05 -9.65 -4.19
C ALA A 150 -1.14 -10.00 -5.21
N ALA A 151 -0.86 -10.83 -6.22
CA ALA A 151 -1.83 -11.29 -7.22
C ALA A 151 -2.70 -10.16 -7.77
N MET A 152 -2.03 -9.15 -8.36
CA MET A 152 -2.68 -7.92 -8.83
C MET A 152 -3.67 -8.20 -9.97
N GLY A 153 -4.79 -7.49 -9.94
CA GLY A 153 -5.81 -7.56 -10.98
C GLY A 153 -6.37 -6.19 -11.34
N ARG A 154 -7.05 -6.16 -12.46
CA ARG A 154 -7.84 -5.04 -12.94
C ARG A 154 -9.29 -5.27 -12.61
N VAL A 155 -9.97 -4.25 -12.08
CA VAL A 155 -11.41 -4.26 -11.77
C VAL A 155 -12.12 -3.40 -12.79
N VAL A 156 -12.94 -4.03 -13.63
CA VAL A 156 -13.71 -3.36 -14.69
C VAL A 156 -15.13 -3.14 -14.20
N LEU A 157 -15.56 -1.88 -14.24
CA LEU A 157 -16.89 -1.42 -13.86
C LEU A 157 -17.64 -1.03 -15.16
N ASP A 158 -18.62 -1.82 -15.54
CA ASP A 158 -19.48 -1.55 -16.70
C ASP A 158 -20.93 -1.41 -16.25
N ASN A 159 -21.41 -0.18 -16.13
CA ASN A 159 -22.75 0.13 -15.66
C ASN A 159 -23.13 -0.52 -14.30
N VAL A 160 -22.17 -0.67 -13.40
CA VAL A 160 -22.38 -1.28 -12.09
C VAL A 160 -23.29 -0.39 -11.23
N THR A 161 -24.42 -0.94 -10.80
CA THR A 161 -25.39 -0.22 -9.97
C THR A 161 -25.23 -0.58 -8.50
N VAL A 162 -25.15 0.43 -7.63
CA VAL A 162 -25.03 0.24 -6.19
C VAL A 162 -26.07 1.09 -5.45
N PRO A 163 -26.54 0.66 -4.28
CA PRO A 163 -27.52 1.41 -3.48
C PRO A 163 -26.93 2.72 -2.95
N ARG A 164 -27.78 3.58 -2.41
CA ARG A 164 -27.33 4.84 -1.76
C ARG A 164 -26.41 4.59 -0.58
N SER A 165 -26.62 3.51 0.13
CA SER A 165 -25.77 3.04 1.25
C SER A 165 -24.38 2.60 0.85
N ALA A 166 -24.07 2.50 -0.45
CA ALA A 166 -22.72 2.18 -0.90
C ALA A 166 -21.72 3.35 -0.79
N LEU A 167 -22.21 4.59 -0.71
CA LEU A 167 -21.32 5.76 -0.55
C LEU A 167 -20.67 5.72 0.84
N LEU A 168 -19.34 5.67 0.87
CA LEU A 168 -18.55 5.57 2.09
C LEU A 168 -17.98 6.95 2.46
N GLY A 169 -18.37 7.45 3.61
CA GLY A 169 -17.88 8.72 4.15
C GLY A 169 -18.29 9.94 3.33
N SER A 170 -17.46 10.98 3.39
CA SER A 170 -17.64 12.27 2.73
C SER A 170 -16.51 12.58 1.73
N ARG A 171 -16.68 13.66 0.97
CA ARG A 171 -15.63 14.17 0.06
C ARG A 171 -14.31 14.50 0.78
N GLU A 172 -14.38 14.96 2.02
CA GLU A 172 -13.23 15.36 2.83
C GLU A 172 -12.41 14.14 3.22
N ASN A 173 -13.07 13.01 3.48
CA ASN A 173 -12.43 11.75 3.87
C ASN A 173 -11.56 11.16 2.77
N TYR A 174 -11.86 11.41 1.50
CA TYR A 174 -11.07 10.90 0.39
C TYR A 174 -9.60 11.37 0.42
N ALA A 175 -9.37 12.64 0.73
CA ALA A 175 -8.01 13.17 0.81
C ALA A 175 -7.20 12.49 1.93
N ASP A 176 -7.84 12.17 3.05
CA ASP A 176 -7.19 11.46 4.15
C ASP A 176 -6.98 9.98 3.81
N CYS A 177 -7.89 9.36 3.06
CA CYS A 177 -7.68 8.01 2.50
C CYS A 177 -6.37 7.95 1.68
N ILE A 178 -6.17 8.87 0.76
CA ILE A 178 -4.95 8.93 -0.04
C ILE A 178 -3.71 9.18 0.83
N ARG A 179 -3.79 10.08 1.80
CA ARG A 179 -2.66 10.41 2.69
C ARG A 179 -2.26 9.22 3.57
N LEU A 180 -3.22 8.57 4.22
CA LEU A 180 -2.98 7.39 5.07
C LEU A 180 -2.45 6.21 4.25
N SER A 181 -2.99 6.00 3.05
CA SER A 181 -2.46 5.00 2.10
C SER A 181 -0.99 5.27 1.76
N ARG A 182 -0.63 6.53 1.49
CA ARG A 182 0.75 6.92 1.18
C ARG A 182 1.71 6.70 2.36
N ILE A 183 1.26 6.88 3.60
CA ILE A 183 2.05 6.51 4.78
C ILE A 183 2.30 5.00 4.78
N GLY A 184 1.30 4.18 4.48
CA GLY A 184 1.42 2.73 4.35
C GLY A 184 2.47 2.33 3.32
N TRP A 185 2.43 2.93 2.13
CA TRP A 185 3.44 2.68 1.09
C TRP A 185 4.85 3.11 1.51
N CYS A 186 4.98 4.22 2.26
CA CYS A 186 6.27 4.63 2.80
C CYS A 186 6.79 3.63 3.83
N ALA A 187 5.94 3.10 4.71
CA ALA A 187 6.32 2.09 5.70
C ALA A 187 6.77 0.77 5.03
N LEU A 188 6.04 0.31 3.99
CA LEU A 188 6.44 -0.84 3.18
C LEU A 188 7.83 -0.62 2.52
N ALA A 189 8.06 0.59 2.00
CA ALA A 189 9.36 0.95 1.41
C ALA A 189 10.50 0.88 2.43
N VAL A 190 10.28 1.39 3.65
CA VAL A 190 11.27 1.35 4.74
C VAL A 190 11.62 -0.09 5.11
N GLY A 191 10.62 -0.96 5.31
CA GLY A 191 10.84 -2.37 5.64
C GLY A 191 11.64 -3.11 4.57
N THR A 192 11.28 -2.93 3.31
CA THR A 192 11.99 -3.57 2.20
C THR A 192 13.41 -3.00 2.04
N ALA A 193 13.60 -1.68 2.20
CA ALA A 193 14.92 -1.06 2.15
C ALA A 193 15.82 -1.52 3.30
N GLN A 194 15.25 -1.74 4.50
CA GLN A 194 15.97 -2.34 5.63
C GLN A 194 16.41 -3.77 5.31
N ALA A 195 15.55 -4.57 4.67
CA ALA A 195 15.90 -5.93 4.26
C ALA A 195 17.08 -5.93 3.26
N VAL A 196 17.12 -4.96 2.34
CA VAL A 196 18.29 -4.78 1.45
C VAL A 196 19.55 -4.53 2.28
N LEU A 197 19.51 -3.60 3.23
CA LEU A 197 20.66 -3.25 4.05
C LEU A 197 21.18 -4.46 4.86
N ASP A 198 20.27 -5.15 5.55
CA ASP A 198 20.60 -6.30 6.39
C ASP A 198 21.20 -7.46 5.59
N TYR A 199 20.82 -7.58 4.33
CA TYR A 199 21.33 -8.61 3.43
C TYR A 199 22.69 -8.26 2.81
N VAL A 200 22.88 -7.00 2.40
CA VAL A 200 24.12 -6.62 1.71
C VAL A 200 25.32 -6.51 2.66
N ILE A 201 25.10 -6.15 3.94
CA ILE A 201 26.19 -6.01 4.92
C ILE A 201 26.99 -7.32 5.09
N PRO A 202 26.40 -8.47 5.47
CA PRO A 202 27.15 -9.72 5.56
C PRO A 202 27.70 -10.14 4.20
N TYR A 203 26.93 -10.00 3.13
CA TYR A 203 27.39 -10.41 1.79
C TYR A 203 28.69 -9.72 1.38
N VAL A 204 28.79 -8.38 1.52
CA VAL A 204 30.01 -7.65 1.07
C VAL A 204 31.20 -7.92 1.98
N ASN A 205 30.98 -8.32 3.25
CA ASN A 205 32.03 -8.69 4.18
C ASN A 205 32.57 -10.11 3.96
N GLU A 206 31.73 -11.02 3.49
CA GLU A 206 32.08 -12.41 3.25
C GLU A 206 32.60 -12.66 1.82
N ARG A 207 32.08 -11.92 0.84
CA ARG A 207 32.45 -12.09 -0.56
C ARG A 207 33.86 -11.61 -0.83
N VAL A 208 34.74 -12.55 -1.16
CA VAL A 208 36.10 -12.25 -1.56
C VAL A 208 36.20 -12.11 -3.08
N ALA A 209 36.78 -11.00 -3.55
CA ALA A 209 37.12 -10.76 -4.94
C ALA A 209 38.45 -10.00 -5.00
N PHE A 210 39.34 -10.39 -5.95
CA PHE A 210 40.69 -9.81 -6.08
C PHE A 210 41.53 -9.92 -4.79
N GLY A 211 41.35 -11.01 -4.03
CA GLY A 211 42.19 -11.36 -2.88
C GLY A 211 41.74 -10.78 -1.53
N GLU A 212 40.64 -10.03 -1.48
CA GLU A 212 40.13 -9.45 -0.23
C GLU A 212 38.57 -9.34 -0.24
N PRO A 213 37.92 -9.17 0.94
CA PRO A 213 36.47 -8.85 1.00
C PRO A 213 36.15 -7.63 0.17
N VAL A 214 34.99 -7.68 -0.55
CA VAL A 214 34.58 -6.54 -1.40
C VAL A 214 34.26 -5.30 -0.60
N SER A 215 33.92 -5.43 0.69
CA SER A 215 33.71 -4.33 1.64
C SER A 215 34.97 -3.46 1.86
N HIS A 216 36.18 -3.99 1.59
CA HIS A 216 37.40 -3.23 1.68
C HIS A 216 37.55 -2.18 0.55
N ARG A 217 36.70 -2.26 -0.46
CA ARG A 217 36.64 -1.23 -1.51
C ARG A 217 35.82 -0.04 -0.98
N GLN A 218 36.48 1.13 -0.94
CA GLN A 218 35.83 2.35 -0.39
C GLN A 218 34.50 2.66 -1.06
N GLY A 219 34.39 2.47 -2.40
CA GLY A 219 33.12 2.67 -3.11
C GLY A 219 32.00 1.72 -2.67
N VAL A 220 32.32 0.49 -2.24
CA VAL A 220 31.35 -0.46 -1.65
C VAL A 220 30.97 -0.02 -0.25
N ALA A 221 31.94 0.28 0.62
CA ALA A 221 31.70 0.68 1.99
C ALA A 221 30.83 1.95 2.10
N PHE A 222 31.12 2.97 1.27
CA PHE A 222 30.32 4.19 1.24
C PHE A 222 28.91 3.95 0.75
N LYS A 223 28.71 3.11 -0.28
CA LYS A 223 27.40 2.78 -0.78
C LYS A 223 26.53 2.08 0.28
N VAL A 224 27.11 1.17 1.07
CA VAL A 224 26.39 0.54 2.21
C VAL A 224 26.05 1.57 3.27
N ALA A 225 26.98 2.48 3.59
CA ALA A 225 26.74 3.56 4.55
C ALA A 225 25.62 4.51 4.07
N ASP A 226 25.61 4.87 2.79
CA ASP A 226 24.57 5.70 2.19
C ASP A 226 23.20 5.03 2.28
N ILE A 227 23.09 3.71 2.01
CA ILE A 227 21.84 2.97 2.20
C ILE A 227 21.38 3.09 3.65
N GLY A 228 22.24 2.89 4.65
CA GLY A 228 21.89 2.99 6.06
C GLY A 228 21.34 4.38 6.43
N ILE A 229 22.02 5.44 6.00
CA ILE A 229 21.59 6.83 6.24
C ILE A 229 20.21 7.10 5.62
N GLU A 230 19.99 6.62 4.39
CA GLU A 230 18.73 6.87 3.70
C GLU A 230 17.56 6.06 4.28
N VAL A 231 17.79 4.81 4.72
CA VAL A 231 16.78 3.99 5.42
C VAL A 231 16.32 4.69 6.70
N ASP A 232 17.26 5.18 7.51
CA ASP A 232 16.92 5.93 8.73
C ASP A 232 16.17 7.23 8.41
N GLY A 233 16.60 7.96 7.39
CA GLY A 233 15.90 9.15 6.91
C GLY A 233 14.47 8.86 6.48
N MET A 234 14.26 7.82 5.65
CA MET A 234 12.93 7.37 5.21
C MET A 234 12.05 6.99 6.40
N ARG A 235 12.58 6.23 7.37
CA ARG A 235 11.87 5.80 8.58
C ARG A 235 11.40 6.98 9.42
N LEU A 236 12.29 7.92 9.72
CA LEU A 236 11.98 9.08 10.55
C LEU A 236 10.87 9.97 9.95
N VAL A 237 10.91 10.25 8.64
CA VAL A 237 9.87 11.07 8.02
C VAL A 237 8.53 10.32 7.88
N THR A 238 8.58 9.00 7.70
CA THR A 238 7.37 8.15 7.66
C THR A 238 6.67 8.13 9.01
N TYR A 239 7.41 7.86 10.09
CA TYR A 239 6.83 7.87 11.44
C TYR A 239 6.40 9.25 11.91
N ARG A 240 7.07 10.31 11.48
CA ARG A 240 6.59 11.67 11.74
C ARG A 240 5.22 11.89 11.08
N ALA A 241 5.02 11.45 9.83
CA ALA A 241 3.73 11.56 9.16
C ALA A 241 2.65 10.74 9.87
N ALA A 242 2.95 9.49 10.24
CA ALA A 242 2.05 8.60 10.96
C ALA A 242 1.65 9.16 12.35
N SER A 243 2.62 9.65 13.11
CA SER A 243 2.39 10.23 14.44
C SER A 243 1.52 11.50 14.39
N ARG A 244 1.71 12.35 13.39
CA ARG A 244 0.85 13.54 13.21
C ARG A 244 -0.57 13.16 12.83
N ALA A 245 -0.74 12.17 11.95
CA ALA A 245 -2.06 11.63 11.59
C ALA A 245 -2.78 11.07 12.82
N GLU A 246 -2.08 10.29 13.64
CA GLU A 246 -2.62 9.70 14.88
C GLU A 246 -3.06 10.75 15.90
N GLN A 247 -2.32 11.85 16.00
CA GLN A 247 -2.64 12.96 16.91
C GLN A 247 -3.72 13.92 16.35
N GLY A 248 -4.30 13.66 15.19
CA GLY A 248 -5.26 14.55 14.54
C GLY A 248 -4.66 15.89 14.07
N LEU A 249 -3.34 15.98 13.96
CA LEU A 249 -2.64 17.19 13.50
C LEU A 249 -2.60 17.25 11.97
N PRO A 250 -2.51 18.43 11.34
CA PRO A 250 -2.28 18.53 9.89
C PRO A 250 -1.04 17.75 9.47
N PHE A 251 -1.15 16.80 8.54
CA PHE A 251 -0.08 15.88 8.15
C PHE A 251 0.18 15.80 6.64
N ALA A 252 -0.55 16.56 5.83
CA ALA A 252 -0.43 16.53 4.37
C ALA A 252 0.99 16.82 3.87
N ARG A 253 1.69 17.82 4.49
CA ARG A 253 3.07 18.17 4.16
C ARG A 253 4.04 17.04 4.49
N GLU A 254 3.89 16.44 5.65
CA GLU A 254 4.73 15.33 6.11
C GLU A 254 4.59 14.09 5.23
N VAL A 255 3.37 13.78 4.81
CA VAL A 255 3.10 12.70 3.83
C VAL A 255 3.77 12.98 2.49
N ALA A 256 3.69 14.21 1.98
CA ALA A 256 4.32 14.57 0.72
C ALA A 256 5.86 14.44 0.78
N LEU A 257 6.47 14.85 1.90
CA LEU A 257 7.92 14.70 2.13
C LEU A 257 8.33 13.23 2.26
N ALA A 258 7.59 12.45 3.06
CA ALA A 258 7.84 11.01 3.21
C ALA A 258 7.72 10.29 1.87
N ARG A 259 6.63 10.54 1.13
CA ARG A 259 6.41 9.94 -0.20
C ARG A 259 7.56 10.26 -1.16
N LYS A 260 7.95 11.54 -1.25
CA LYS A 260 9.06 11.97 -2.12
C LYS A 260 10.35 11.25 -1.78
N LEU A 261 10.72 11.21 -0.49
CA LEU A 261 11.96 10.57 -0.05
C LEU A 261 11.92 9.06 -0.30
N CYS A 262 10.81 8.37 0.09
CA CYS A 262 10.69 6.93 -0.07
C CYS A 262 10.67 6.49 -1.55
N VAL A 263 10.09 7.27 -2.45
CA VAL A 263 10.10 7.00 -3.88
C VAL A 263 11.52 7.11 -4.44
N ASP A 264 12.22 8.21 -4.17
CA ASP A 264 13.54 8.45 -4.73
C ASP A 264 14.57 7.47 -4.14
N LYS A 265 14.58 7.34 -2.81
CA LYS A 265 15.60 6.54 -2.11
C LYS A 265 15.32 5.04 -2.17
N GLY A 266 14.05 4.63 -2.11
CA GLY A 266 13.67 3.23 -2.31
C GLY A 266 14.16 2.68 -3.65
N MET A 267 13.99 3.47 -4.72
CA MET A 267 14.52 3.09 -6.04
C MET A 267 16.05 2.99 -6.07
N ALA A 268 16.74 3.97 -5.47
CA ALA A 268 18.21 3.96 -5.40
C ALA A 268 18.71 2.76 -4.59
N ILE A 269 18.13 2.51 -3.41
CA ILE A 269 18.48 1.38 -2.52
C ILE A 269 18.27 0.04 -3.23
N GLY A 270 17.12 -0.15 -3.89
CA GLY A 270 16.86 -1.37 -4.65
C GLY A 270 17.91 -1.62 -5.76
N SER A 271 18.26 -0.58 -6.51
CA SER A 271 19.29 -0.64 -7.54
C SER A 271 20.67 -0.93 -6.96
N ASP A 272 21.01 -0.27 -5.85
CA ASP A 272 22.30 -0.44 -5.18
C ASP A 272 22.43 -1.83 -4.54
N GLY A 273 21.35 -2.40 -4.02
CA GLY A 273 21.30 -3.78 -3.54
C GLY A 273 21.69 -4.78 -4.63
N VAL A 274 21.13 -4.64 -5.83
CA VAL A 274 21.51 -5.46 -6.98
C VAL A 274 22.99 -5.22 -7.37
N GLN A 275 23.43 -3.96 -7.43
CA GLN A 275 24.77 -3.59 -7.79
C GLN A 275 25.82 -4.12 -6.81
N LEU A 276 25.55 -4.10 -5.51
CA LEU A 276 26.46 -4.57 -4.45
C LEU A 276 26.71 -6.08 -4.51
N LEU A 277 25.76 -6.85 -5.04
CA LEU A 277 25.94 -8.28 -5.27
C LEU A 277 26.63 -8.60 -6.61
N GLY A 278 26.84 -7.63 -7.48
CA GLY A 278 27.43 -7.83 -8.81
C GLY A 278 26.61 -8.84 -9.63
N GLY A 279 27.27 -9.84 -10.23
CA GLY A 279 26.58 -10.87 -11.02
C GLY A 279 25.52 -11.66 -10.24
N HIS A 280 25.68 -11.84 -8.94
CA HIS A 280 24.70 -12.50 -8.07
C HIS A 280 23.43 -11.68 -7.90
N GLY A 281 23.47 -10.36 -8.06
CA GLY A 281 22.27 -9.51 -7.99
C GLY A 281 21.26 -9.75 -9.10
N PHE A 282 21.68 -10.41 -10.20
CA PHE A 282 20.80 -10.72 -11.34
C PHE A 282 20.03 -12.03 -11.18
N VAL A 283 20.48 -12.94 -10.31
CA VAL A 283 19.94 -14.29 -10.19
C VAL A 283 18.96 -14.41 -9.03
N LYS A 284 17.99 -15.33 -9.15
CA LYS A 284 16.88 -15.50 -8.17
C LYS A 284 17.29 -16.16 -6.86
N GLU A 285 18.51 -16.70 -6.77
CA GLU A 285 19.05 -17.23 -5.51
C GLU A 285 19.23 -16.16 -4.44
N HIS A 286 19.31 -14.89 -4.86
CA HIS A 286 19.43 -13.74 -3.98
C HIS A 286 18.19 -12.84 -4.06
N PRO A 287 17.63 -12.38 -2.92
CA PRO A 287 16.36 -11.66 -2.91
C PRO A 287 16.42 -10.22 -3.42
N VAL A 288 17.62 -9.67 -3.64
CA VAL A 288 17.80 -8.25 -4.02
C VAL A 288 17.12 -7.89 -5.33
N GLU A 289 16.99 -8.81 -6.29
CA GLU A 289 16.29 -8.59 -7.55
C GLU A 289 14.79 -8.41 -7.33
N ARG A 290 14.21 -9.15 -6.36
CA ARG A 290 12.81 -9.00 -5.97
C ARG A 290 12.59 -7.65 -5.28
N TRP A 291 13.40 -7.30 -4.29
CA TRP A 291 13.31 -6.02 -3.59
C TRP A 291 13.46 -4.81 -4.52
N TYR A 292 14.37 -4.89 -5.51
CA TYR A 292 14.48 -3.88 -6.57
C TYR A 292 13.18 -3.68 -7.33
N ARG A 293 12.53 -4.78 -7.72
CA ARG A 293 11.27 -4.75 -8.47
C ARG A 293 10.11 -4.22 -7.61
N ASP A 294 10.06 -4.61 -6.34
CA ASP A 294 9.00 -4.26 -5.43
C ASP A 294 9.11 -2.80 -4.97
N LEU A 295 10.30 -2.30 -4.65
CA LEU A 295 10.53 -0.90 -4.30
C LEU A 295 10.14 0.06 -5.42
N ARG A 296 10.17 -0.39 -6.68
CA ARG A 296 9.68 0.40 -7.82
C ARG A 296 8.20 0.76 -7.70
N ALA A 297 7.40 -0.12 -7.11
CA ALA A 297 5.97 0.08 -6.95
C ALA A 297 5.61 1.30 -6.07
N VAL A 298 6.46 1.66 -5.11
CA VAL A 298 6.19 2.76 -4.16
C VAL A 298 5.87 4.07 -4.86
N GLY A 299 6.53 4.38 -5.97
CA GLY A 299 6.27 5.58 -6.75
C GLY A 299 5.03 5.54 -7.64
N LEU A 300 4.50 4.34 -7.88
CA LEU A 300 3.40 4.09 -8.79
C LEU A 300 2.06 3.93 -8.07
N MET A 301 2.07 3.20 -6.95
CA MET A 301 0.85 2.76 -6.27
C MET A 301 0.16 3.88 -5.50
N GLU A 302 -1.17 3.88 -5.60
CA GLU A 302 -2.10 4.68 -4.80
C GLU A 302 -3.24 3.76 -4.32
N GLY A 303 -3.74 3.95 -3.09
CA GLY A 303 -4.67 3.00 -2.48
C GLY A 303 -3.99 1.69 -2.07
N ALA A 304 -4.69 0.58 -2.14
CA ALA A 304 -4.30 -0.78 -1.82
C ALA A 304 -4.01 -1.05 -0.33
N VAL A 305 -3.29 -0.19 0.35
CA VAL A 305 -3.04 -0.23 1.79
C VAL A 305 -3.59 1.03 2.45
N LEU A 306 -4.07 0.92 3.68
CA LEU A 306 -4.60 2.04 4.48
C LEU A 306 -4.30 1.77 5.96
N LEU A 307 -3.60 2.70 6.61
CA LEU A 307 -3.19 2.57 8.01
C LEU A 307 -4.18 3.19 8.98
#